data_52a13d8dcac23f6880c269fcf13c1eae
#
_entry.id   52a13d8dcac23f6880c269fcf13c1eae
#
_cell.length_a   1.000
_cell.length_b   1.000
_cell.length_c   1.000
_cell.angle_alpha   90.00
_cell.angle_beta   90.00
_cell.angle_gamma   90.00
#
_symmetry.space_group_name_H-M   'P 1'
#
loop_
_entity.id
_entity.type
_entity.pdbx_description
1 polymer ?
#
loop_
_entity_poly.entity_id
_entity_poly.type
_entity_poly.pdbx_seq_one_letter_code
_entity_poly.pdbx_strand_id
1 'polypeptide(L)'
;MPKLKPMVAVVTGAANGIGRATQKLLKANGISTIVCDREPSDEDIHMFLDLSEPKSISECVHSLPRNIDMLINCAGIAPTNGNNSAVLQVNWFGTKSFSDALLTKIKPGGSVTTVASRAGAKWEENIVQLRQLAEISRDKLANTLDIDNLTPARAYELSKELLIFWSMRQATTREGIRFNTVSPSSVQTRLTPSFKEAFKSRGIQNSDLRGRTTTPKEIADAIWFLANPSSASINGIDLKVDQGITARRTLAELIQ
;
A
#
# COMPACT_ATOMS: atom_id res chain seq x y z
N MET A 1 29.70 -22.38 10.78
CA MET A 1 28.52 -22.29 9.90
C MET A 1 28.58 -20.95 9.16
N PRO A 2 28.43 -20.88 7.84
CA PRO A 2 28.37 -19.59 7.16
C PRO A 2 27.22 -18.79 7.72
N LYS A 3 27.46 -17.54 8.16
CA LYS A 3 26.39 -16.63 8.56
C LYS A 3 25.49 -16.42 7.34
N LEU A 4 24.25 -16.87 7.42
CA LEU A 4 23.25 -16.52 6.41
C LEU A 4 23.23 -14.99 6.28
N LYS A 5 23.32 -14.49 5.03
CA LYS A 5 23.19 -13.06 4.80
C LYS A 5 21.80 -12.61 5.31
N PRO A 6 21.71 -11.49 6.05
CA PRO A 6 20.43 -11.00 6.50
C PRO A 6 19.51 -10.73 5.29
N MET A 7 18.21 -11.00 5.45
CA MET A 7 17.21 -10.63 4.46
C MET A 7 17.20 -9.11 4.28
N VAL A 8 16.86 -8.65 3.08
CA VAL A 8 16.81 -7.24 2.72
C VAL A 8 15.36 -6.86 2.41
N ALA A 9 14.85 -5.84 3.08
CA ALA A 9 13.54 -5.26 2.82
C ALA A 9 13.65 -3.81 2.34
N VAL A 10 12.93 -3.47 1.29
CA VAL A 10 12.69 -2.09 0.85
C VAL A 10 11.33 -1.65 1.37
N VAL A 11 11.27 -0.53 2.08
CA VAL A 11 10.04 0.02 2.67
C VAL A 11 9.83 1.44 2.17
N THR A 12 8.74 1.67 1.43
CA THR A 12 8.37 3.02 1.01
C THR A 12 7.52 3.71 2.07
N GLY A 13 7.62 5.04 2.18
CA GLY A 13 6.84 5.81 3.17
C GLY A 13 7.24 5.54 4.61
N ALA A 14 8.50 5.20 4.86
CA ALA A 14 8.97 4.74 6.16
C ALA A 14 9.48 5.87 7.09
N ALA A 15 9.49 7.12 6.66
CA ALA A 15 9.79 8.24 7.53
C ALA A 15 8.75 8.39 8.67
N ASN A 16 7.51 7.93 8.45
CA ASN A 16 6.43 8.11 9.41
C ASN A 16 5.41 6.94 9.42
N GLY A 17 4.48 6.98 10.38
CA GLY A 17 3.26 6.19 10.42
C GLY A 17 3.49 4.67 10.34
N ILE A 18 2.73 4.02 9.44
CA ILE A 18 2.75 2.57 9.25
C ILE A 18 4.13 2.11 8.74
N GLY A 19 4.69 2.82 7.74
CA GLY A 19 5.99 2.47 7.18
C GLY A 19 7.11 2.49 8.23
N ARG A 20 7.15 3.53 9.08
CA ARG A 20 8.12 3.62 10.18
C ARG A 20 7.94 2.49 11.22
N ALA A 21 6.69 2.17 11.56
CA ALA A 21 6.42 1.07 12.48
C ALA A 21 6.86 -0.28 11.88
N THR A 22 6.60 -0.49 10.58
CA THR A 22 7.02 -1.68 9.84
C THR A 22 8.54 -1.79 9.79
N GLN A 23 9.23 -0.72 9.43
CA GLN A 23 10.69 -0.68 9.38
C GLN A 23 11.31 -1.04 10.74
N LYS A 24 10.81 -0.45 11.84
CA LYS A 24 11.28 -0.78 13.20
C LYS A 24 11.06 -2.26 13.56
N LEU A 25 9.90 -2.82 13.19
CA LEU A 25 9.59 -4.22 13.43
C LEU A 25 10.52 -5.15 12.65
N LEU A 26 10.80 -4.84 11.39
CA LEU A 26 11.71 -5.60 10.53
C LEU A 26 13.14 -5.60 11.11
N LYS A 27 13.66 -4.43 11.50
CA LYS A 27 14.99 -4.31 12.16
C LYS A 27 15.05 -5.14 13.44
N ALA A 28 14.00 -5.11 14.26
CA ALA A 28 13.93 -5.91 15.48
C ALA A 28 13.95 -7.42 15.20
N ASN A 29 13.54 -7.85 14.01
CA ASN A 29 13.61 -9.24 13.54
C ASN A 29 14.88 -9.55 12.71
N GLY A 30 15.88 -8.68 12.75
CA GLY A 30 17.17 -8.91 12.08
C GLY A 30 17.17 -8.73 10.57
N ILE A 31 16.14 -8.05 10.02
CA ILE A 31 16.02 -7.73 8.59
C ILE A 31 16.75 -6.42 8.29
N SER A 32 17.63 -6.42 7.30
CA SER A 32 18.25 -5.20 6.79
C SER A 32 17.21 -4.38 6.02
N THR A 33 16.99 -3.13 6.42
CA THR A 33 15.95 -2.29 5.81
C THR A 33 16.54 -1.13 5.03
N ILE A 34 15.98 -0.87 3.85
CA ILE A 34 16.24 0.31 3.02
C ILE A 34 14.95 1.14 3.02
N VAL A 35 15.04 2.35 3.54
CA VAL A 35 13.93 3.30 3.58
C VAL A 35 13.91 4.10 2.30
N CYS A 36 12.77 4.11 1.60
CA CYS A 36 12.53 4.96 0.44
C CYS A 36 11.41 5.95 0.77
N ASP A 37 11.75 7.23 0.93
CA ASP A 37 10.81 8.27 1.33
C ASP A 37 11.23 9.63 0.75
N ARG A 38 10.26 10.51 0.59
CA ARG A 38 10.49 11.91 0.24
C ARG A 38 11.00 12.72 1.43
N GLU A 39 10.53 12.37 2.63
CA GLU A 39 11.01 12.99 3.86
C GLU A 39 12.29 12.30 4.33
N PRO A 40 13.26 13.06 4.89
CA PRO A 40 14.46 12.46 5.46
C PRO A 40 14.11 11.53 6.61
N SER A 41 14.94 10.52 6.80
CA SER A 41 14.83 9.55 7.88
C SER A 41 16.16 9.46 8.60
N ASP A 42 16.14 9.23 9.92
CA ASP A 42 17.34 9.01 10.76
C ASP A 42 17.93 7.59 10.58
N GLU A 43 17.45 6.84 9.57
CA GLU A 43 17.87 5.47 9.33
C GLU A 43 19.17 5.41 8.51
N ASP A 44 19.97 4.36 8.76
CA ASP A 44 21.30 4.19 8.16
C ASP A 44 21.29 4.15 6.63
N ILE A 45 20.21 3.61 6.03
CA ILE A 45 20.04 3.53 4.58
C ILE A 45 18.71 4.20 4.21
N HIS A 46 18.80 5.46 3.82
CA HIS A 46 17.69 6.23 3.27
C HIS A 46 17.95 6.57 1.81
N MET A 47 16.93 6.38 0.96
CA MET A 47 16.92 6.79 -0.44
C MET A 47 15.75 7.73 -0.69
N PHE A 48 16.03 8.85 -1.35
CA PHE A 48 14.97 9.78 -1.74
C PHE A 48 14.04 9.12 -2.77
N LEU A 49 12.73 9.16 -2.52
CA LEU A 49 11.71 8.67 -3.42
C LEU A 49 10.48 9.57 -3.40
N ASP A 50 10.24 10.26 -4.50
CA ASP A 50 8.96 10.92 -4.78
C ASP A 50 8.18 10.09 -5.82
N LEU A 51 7.09 9.45 -5.38
CA LEU A 51 6.24 8.63 -6.23
C LEU A 51 5.43 9.44 -7.26
N SER A 52 5.36 10.76 -7.13
CA SER A 52 4.75 11.62 -8.14
C SER A 52 5.66 11.85 -9.35
N GLU A 53 6.98 11.63 -9.22
CA GLU A 53 8.00 11.97 -10.17
C GLU A 53 8.65 10.73 -10.82
N PRO A 54 8.42 10.46 -12.14
CA PRO A 54 8.99 9.30 -12.83
C PRO A 54 10.52 9.25 -12.77
N LYS A 55 11.19 10.41 -12.80
CA LYS A 55 12.66 10.50 -12.70
C LYS A 55 13.14 10.04 -11.32
N SER A 56 12.49 10.50 -10.24
CA SER A 56 12.81 10.07 -8.87
C SER A 56 12.63 8.55 -8.70
N ILE A 57 11.56 7.98 -9.26
CA ILE A 57 11.34 6.54 -9.25
C ILE A 57 12.49 5.81 -9.94
N SER A 58 12.86 6.24 -11.14
CA SER A 58 13.95 5.60 -11.92
C SER A 58 15.29 5.66 -11.21
N GLU A 59 15.67 6.82 -10.66
CA GLU A 59 16.91 7.03 -9.93
C GLU A 59 16.98 6.18 -8.65
N CYS A 60 15.87 6.17 -7.88
CA CYS A 60 15.78 5.35 -6.68
C CYS A 60 15.91 3.86 -7.01
N VAL A 61 15.14 3.36 -8.00
CA VAL A 61 15.25 1.95 -8.43
C VAL A 61 16.66 1.61 -8.92
N HIS A 62 17.30 2.50 -9.68
CA HIS A 62 18.67 2.28 -10.15
C HIS A 62 19.64 2.04 -8.98
N SER A 63 19.54 2.85 -7.94
CA SER A 63 20.42 2.83 -6.76
C SER A 63 20.15 1.66 -5.80
N LEU A 64 18.98 1.02 -5.87
CA LEU A 64 18.62 -0.11 -5.01
C LEU A 64 19.42 -1.38 -5.38
N PRO A 65 19.81 -2.21 -4.39
CA PRO A 65 20.53 -3.45 -4.63
C PRO A 65 19.68 -4.49 -5.39
N ARG A 66 20.33 -5.53 -5.89
CA ARG A 66 19.69 -6.77 -6.33
C ARG A 66 19.50 -7.73 -5.15
N ASN A 67 18.67 -8.76 -5.33
CA ASN A 67 18.38 -9.78 -4.33
C ASN A 67 17.62 -9.26 -3.10
N ILE A 68 16.63 -8.40 -3.35
CA ILE A 68 15.68 -7.93 -2.34
C ILE A 68 14.74 -9.07 -1.96
N ASP A 69 14.53 -9.28 -0.67
CA ASP A 69 13.61 -10.29 -0.13
C ASP A 69 12.17 -9.79 -0.08
N MET A 70 11.99 -8.53 0.29
CA MET A 70 10.69 -7.93 0.57
C MET A 70 10.60 -6.52 0.00
N LEU A 71 9.53 -6.23 -0.73
CA LEU A 71 9.09 -4.88 -1.03
C LEU A 71 7.83 -4.58 -0.23
N ILE A 72 7.86 -3.50 0.55
CA ILE A 72 6.71 -3.07 1.36
C ILE A 72 6.31 -1.66 0.95
N ASN A 73 5.16 -1.55 0.31
CA ASN A 73 4.61 -0.29 -0.17
C ASN A 73 3.71 0.33 0.91
N CYS A 74 4.25 1.28 1.69
CA CYS A 74 3.50 2.04 2.69
C CYS A 74 3.30 3.51 2.31
N ALA A 75 4.02 4.01 1.31
CA ALA A 75 3.89 5.39 0.85
C ALA A 75 2.50 5.67 0.29
N GLY A 76 1.99 6.84 0.59
CA GLY A 76 0.71 7.31 0.06
C GLY A 76 0.29 8.62 0.70
N ILE A 77 -0.62 9.32 0.05
CA ILE A 77 -1.21 10.57 0.53
C ILE A 77 -2.70 10.43 0.81
N ALA A 78 -3.17 11.23 1.75
CA ALA A 78 -4.58 11.31 2.09
C ALA A 78 -5.36 12.18 1.08
N PRO A 79 -6.67 11.91 0.89
CA PRO A 79 -7.52 12.75 0.08
C PRO A 79 -7.80 14.09 0.77
N THR A 80 -7.72 15.17 -0.01
CA THR A 80 -8.11 16.53 0.37
C THR A 80 -8.80 17.21 -0.81
N ASN A 81 -9.48 18.33 -0.57
CA ASN A 81 -10.09 19.09 -1.66
C ASN A 81 -9.02 19.52 -2.68
N GLY A 82 -9.26 19.24 -3.95
CA GLY A 82 -8.39 19.66 -5.06
C GLY A 82 -7.16 18.79 -5.28
N ASN A 83 -6.98 17.65 -4.56
CA ASN A 83 -5.79 16.79 -4.78
C ASN A 83 -6.09 15.43 -5.44
N ASN A 84 -7.26 15.27 -6.10
CA ASN A 84 -7.67 14.00 -6.70
C ASN A 84 -6.62 13.41 -7.64
N SER A 85 -6.07 14.24 -8.54
CA SER A 85 -5.01 13.84 -9.47
C SER A 85 -3.75 13.39 -8.72
N ALA A 86 -3.30 14.14 -7.72
CA ALA A 86 -2.14 13.80 -6.91
C ALA A 86 -2.33 12.46 -6.15
N VAL A 87 -3.54 12.22 -5.63
CA VAL A 87 -3.89 10.95 -4.96
C VAL A 87 -3.73 9.76 -5.91
N LEU A 88 -4.25 9.86 -7.13
CA LEU A 88 -4.10 8.81 -8.14
C LEU A 88 -2.64 8.67 -8.60
N GLN A 89 -1.94 9.78 -8.78
CA GLN A 89 -0.54 9.77 -9.19
C GLN A 89 0.37 9.09 -8.17
N VAL A 90 0.27 9.47 -6.91
CA VAL A 90 1.14 8.92 -5.85
C VAL A 90 0.70 7.52 -5.45
N ASN A 91 -0.59 7.37 -5.06
CA ASN A 91 -1.05 6.12 -4.47
C ASN A 91 -1.16 4.97 -5.48
N TRP A 92 -1.48 5.26 -6.74
CA TRP A 92 -1.62 4.24 -7.78
C TRP A 92 -0.44 4.21 -8.73
N PHE A 93 -0.29 5.22 -9.60
CA PHE A 93 0.71 5.18 -10.67
C PHE A 93 2.14 5.10 -10.14
N GLY A 94 2.48 5.90 -9.16
CA GLY A 94 3.82 5.91 -8.56
C GLY A 94 4.13 4.59 -7.86
N THR A 95 3.21 4.09 -7.03
CA THR A 95 3.38 2.81 -6.34
C THR A 95 3.50 1.65 -7.32
N LYS A 96 2.63 1.61 -8.35
CA LYS A 96 2.71 0.59 -9.41
C LYS A 96 4.03 0.69 -10.17
N SER A 97 4.40 1.87 -10.67
CA SER A 97 5.61 2.07 -11.47
C SER A 97 6.87 1.71 -10.69
N PHE A 98 6.97 2.13 -9.44
CA PHE A 98 8.09 1.77 -8.57
C PHE A 98 8.15 0.25 -8.35
N SER A 99 7.03 -0.36 -8.02
CA SER A 99 6.96 -1.80 -7.79
C SER A 99 7.32 -2.60 -9.03
N ASP A 100 6.71 -2.29 -10.19
CA ASP A 100 6.97 -2.99 -11.46
C ASP A 100 8.45 -2.90 -11.87
N ALA A 101 9.06 -1.72 -11.72
CA ALA A 101 10.48 -1.52 -12.02
C ALA A 101 11.42 -2.29 -11.05
N LEU A 102 10.97 -2.50 -9.80
CA LEU A 102 11.77 -3.20 -8.80
C LEU A 102 11.67 -4.73 -8.89
N LEU A 103 10.67 -5.29 -9.58
CA LEU A 103 10.45 -6.75 -9.66
C LEU A 103 11.69 -7.53 -10.12
N THR A 104 12.48 -6.96 -11.04
CA THR A 104 13.71 -7.59 -11.53
C THR A 104 14.84 -7.66 -10.49
N LYS A 105 14.67 -6.97 -9.38
CA LYS A 105 15.62 -6.95 -8.25
C LYS A 105 15.13 -7.78 -7.05
N ILE A 106 13.87 -8.19 -7.04
CA ILE A 106 13.32 -9.09 -6.02
C ILE A 106 13.72 -10.52 -6.39
N LYS A 107 14.25 -11.26 -5.43
CA LYS A 107 14.68 -12.64 -5.65
C LYS A 107 13.48 -13.60 -5.71
N PRO A 108 13.64 -14.77 -6.35
CA PRO A 108 12.66 -15.85 -6.24
C PRO A 108 12.39 -16.21 -4.77
N GLY A 109 11.13 -16.42 -4.40
CA GLY A 109 10.68 -16.60 -3.02
C GLY A 109 10.43 -15.29 -2.26
N GLY A 110 10.71 -14.14 -2.88
CA GLY A 110 10.45 -12.82 -2.29
C GLY A 110 8.97 -12.46 -2.23
N SER A 111 8.67 -11.30 -1.64
CA SER A 111 7.29 -10.82 -1.47
C SER A 111 7.14 -9.32 -1.73
N VAL A 112 5.96 -8.95 -2.22
CA VAL A 112 5.47 -7.58 -2.31
C VAL A 112 4.24 -7.47 -1.43
N THR A 113 4.28 -6.62 -0.40
CA THR A 113 3.14 -6.35 0.46
C THR A 113 2.78 -4.87 0.36
N THR A 114 1.55 -4.58 -0.05
CA THR A 114 1.09 -3.20 -0.30
C THR A 114 0.03 -2.78 0.69
N VAL A 115 0.20 -1.61 1.31
CA VAL A 115 -0.82 -1.00 2.17
C VAL A 115 -1.91 -0.38 1.30
N ALA A 116 -3.02 -1.10 1.20
CA ALA A 116 -4.25 -0.62 0.60
C ALA A 116 -5.08 0.18 1.61
N SER A 117 -6.36 -0.08 1.73
CA SER A 117 -7.26 0.53 2.71
C SER A 117 -8.61 -0.18 2.69
N ARG A 118 -9.34 -0.17 3.79
CA ARG A 118 -10.77 -0.50 3.80
C ARG A 118 -11.58 0.34 2.80
N ALA A 119 -11.11 1.51 2.43
CA ALA A 119 -11.72 2.32 1.37
C ALA A 119 -11.75 1.61 0.01
N GLY A 120 -10.84 0.67 -0.24
CA GLY A 120 -10.84 -0.18 -1.44
C GLY A 120 -11.70 -1.44 -1.36
N ALA A 121 -12.49 -1.62 -0.31
CA ALA A 121 -13.23 -2.88 -0.08
C ALA A 121 -14.26 -3.23 -1.16
N LYS A 122 -14.68 -2.28 -1.99
CA LYS A 122 -15.64 -2.47 -3.10
C LYS A 122 -14.97 -2.77 -4.44
N TRP A 123 -13.70 -3.16 -4.45
CA TRP A 123 -12.96 -3.42 -5.67
C TRP A 123 -13.61 -4.50 -6.56
N GLU A 124 -14.26 -5.51 -5.97
CA GLU A 124 -14.96 -6.57 -6.71
C GLU A 124 -16.17 -6.02 -7.49
N GLU A 125 -16.92 -5.10 -6.89
CA GLU A 125 -18.06 -4.43 -7.53
C GLU A 125 -17.60 -3.59 -8.76
N ASN A 126 -16.36 -3.11 -8.75
CA ASN A 126 -15.79 -2.22 -9.76
C ASN A 126 -14.80 -2.92 -10.71
N ILE A 127 -14.71 -4.25 -10.70
CA ILE A 127 -13.64 -5.03 -11.36
C ILE A 127 -13.50 -4.72 -12.86
N VAL A 128 -14.60 -4.47 -13.58
CA VAL A 128 -14.59 -4.13 -15.01
C VAL A 128 -13.88 -2.80 -15.25
N GLN A 129 -14.24 -1.78 -14.46
CA GLN A 129 -13.60 -0.46 -14.51
C GLN A 129 -12.11 -0.54 -14.13
N LEU A 130 -11.79 -1.27 -13.04
CA LEU A 130 -10.43 -1.42 -12.56
C LEU A 130 -9.54 -2.11 -13.59
N ARG A 131 -10.05 -3.13 -14.29
CA ARG A 131 -9.33 -3.81 -15.37
C ARG A 131 -8.96 -2.83 -16.49
N GLN A 132 -9.87 -1.96 -16.89
CA GLN A 132 -9.60 -0.93 -17.91
C GLN A 132 -8.57 0.09 -17.42
N LEU A 133 -8.78 0.64 -16.21
CA LEU A 133 -7.91 1.67 -15.65
C LEU A 133 -6.49 1.17 -15.32
N ALA A 134 -6.34 -0.10 -14.97
CA ALA A 134 -5.03 -0.69 -14.67
C ALA A 134 -4.08 -0.78 -15.88
N GLU A 135 -4.63 -0.79 -17.10
CA GLU A 135 -3.86 -0.83 -18.36
C GLU A 135 -3.55 0.56 -18.93
N ILE A 136 -4.17 1.59 -18.40
CA ILE A 136 -4.02 2.95 -18.91
C ILE A 136 -2.71 3.54 -18.41
N SER A 137 -1.98 4.22 -19.31
CA SER A 137 -0.82 5.01 -18.91
C SER A 137 -1.26 6.27 -18.15
N ARG A 138 -0.37 6.78 -17.31
CA ARG A 138 -0.59 8.01 -16.52
C ARG A 138 -1.16 9.16 -17.37
N ASP A 139 -0.58 9.39 -18.56
CA ASP A 139 -0.94 10.51 -19.43
C ASP A 139 -2.34 10.39 -20.05
N LYS A 140 -2.85 9.16 -20.15
CA LYS A 140 -4.18 8.89 -20.68
C LYS A 140 -5.29 8.91 -19.64
N LEU A 141 -4.95 8.93 -18.35
CA LEU A 141 -5.94 8.85 -17.29
C LEU A 141 -6.94 10.01 -17.33
N ALA A 142 -6.46 11.24 -17.49
CA ALA A 142 -7.31 12.43 -17.54
C ALA A 142 -8.33 12.42 -18.70
N ASN A 143 -7.99 11.72 -19.79
CA ASN A 143 -8.88 11.57 -20.94
C ASN A 143 -9.89 10.41 -20.78
N THR A 144 -9.66 9.52 -19.81
CA THR A 144 -10.48 8.32 -19.59
C THR A 144 -11.39 8.44 -18.38
N LEU A 145 -10.97 9.22 -17.40
CA LEU A 145 -11.66 9.43 -16.15
C LEU A 145 -11.77 10.93 -15.86
N ASP A 146 -12.99 11.42 -15.64
CA ASP A 146 -13.23 12.79 -15.19
C ASP A 146 -12.80 12.95 -13.73
N ILE A 147 -11.48 13.14 -13.55
CA ILE A 147 -10.84 13.19 -12.24
C ILE A 147 -11.32 14.40 -11.42
N ASP A 148 -11.60 15.51 -12.09
CA ASP A 148 -11.95 16.76 -11.43
C ASP A 148 -13.35 16.69 -10.79
N ASN A 149 -14.25 15.88 -11.38
CA ASN A 149 -15.58 15.62 -10.82
C ASN A 149 -15.63 14.49 -9.79
N LEU A 150 -14.52 13.81 -9.52
CA LEU A 150 -14.49 12.86 -8.40
C LEU A 150 -14.53 13.61 -7.07
N THR A 151 -15.27 13.06 -6.11
CA THR A 151 -15.07 13.50 -4.71
C THR A 151 -13.69 13.06 -4.21
N PRO A 152 -13.05 13.78 -3.28
CA PRO A 152 -11.77 13.36 -2.69
C PRO A 152 -11.80 11.93 -2.15
N ALA A 153 -12.90 11.56 -1.49
CA ALA A 153 -13.11 10.20 -1.01
C ALA A 153 -13.09 9.18 -2.14
N ARG A 154 -13.79 9.45 -3.28
CA ARG A 154 -13.85 8.51 -4.42
C ARG A 154 -12.51 8.36 -5.13
N ALA A 155 -11.74 9.44 -5.30
CA ALA A 155 -10.40 9.37 -5.88
C ALA A 155 -9.48 8.48 -5.03
N TYR A 156 -9.56 8.62 -3.71
CA TYR A 156 -8.80 7.78 -2.79
C TYR A 156 -9.26 6.31 -2.83
N GLU A 157 -10.57 6.05 -2.77
CA GLU A 157 -11.13 4.70 -2.90
C GLU A 157 -10.64 4.02 -4.15
N LEU A 158 -10.76 4.70 -5.30
CA LEU A 158 -10.32 4.19 -6.60
C LEU A 158 -8.83 3.83 -6.58
N SER A 159 -7.99 4.70 -6.00
CA SER A 159 -6.55 4.41 -5.87
C SER A 159 -6.28 3.12 -5.07
N LYS A 160 -7.08 2.84 -4.04
CA LYS A 160 -6.92 1.65 -3.20
C LYS A 160 -7.55 0.40 -3.82
N GLU A 161 -8.68 0.54 -4.50
CA GLU A 161 -9.26 -0.53 -5.33
C GLU A 161 -8.27 -0.99 -6.41
N LEU A 162 -7.62 -0.06 -7.11
CA LEU A 162 -6.61 -0.36 -8.12
C LEU A 162 -5.39 -1.10 -7.54
N LEU A 163 -4.92 -0.73 -6.35
CA LEU A 163 -3.81 -1.43 -5.68
C LEU A 163 -4.17 -2.87 -5.30
N ILE A 164 -5.38 -3.10 -4.79
CA ILE A 164 -5.86 -4.46 -4.45
C ILE A 164 -5.96 -5.29 -5.73
N PHE A 165 -6.65 -4.80 -6.74
CA PHE A 165 -6.82 -5.46 -8.04
C PHE A 165 -5.46 -5.80 -8.68
N TRP A 166 -4.54 -4.83 -8.75
CA TRP A 166 -3.20 -5.02 -9.31
C TRP A 166 -2.42 -6.09 -8.54
N SER A 167 -2.43 -6.04 -7.21
CA SER A 167 -1.72 -7.00 -6.37
C SER A 167 -2.21 -8.43 -6.62
N MET A 168 -3.52 -8.64 -6.65
CA MET A 168 -4.12 -9.94 -6.96
C MET A 168 -3.76 -10.42 -8.37
N ARG A 169 -3.79 -9.53 -9.36
CA ARG A 169 -3.38 -9.85 -10.73
C ARG A 169 -1.90 -10.24 -10.80
N GLN A 170 -1.00 -9.52 -10.11
CA GLN A 170 0.42 -9.88 -10.06
C GLN A 170 0.61 -11.27 -9.42
N ALA A 171 -0.14 -11.59 -8.39
CA ALA A 171 -0.10 -12.89 -7.74
C ALA A 171 -0.44 -14.06 -8.67
N THR A 172 -1.24 -13.83 -9.72
CA THR A 172 -1.61 -14.85 -10.71
C THR A 172 -0.71 -14.90 -11.94
N THR A 173 0.09 -13.85 -12.18
CA THR A 173 0.88 -13.71 -13.41
C THR A 173 2.39 -13.74 -13.17
N ARG A 174 2.84 -13.58 -11.92
CA ARG A 174 4.27 -13.55 -11.55
C ARG A 174 4.65 -14.77 -10.75
N GLU A 175 5.40 -15.65 -11.36
CA GLU A 175 5.93 -16.82 -10.66
C GLU A 175 7.07 -16.43 -9.70
N GLY A 176 7.12 -17.13 -8.57
CA GLY A 176 8.20 -17.02 -7.61
C GLY A 176 8.20 -15.76 -6.71
N ILE A 177 7.24 -14.85 -6.87
CA ILE A 177 7.08 -13.69 -5.99
C ILE A 177 5.63 -13.65 -5.49
N ARG A 178 5.44 -13.46 -4.19
CA ARG A 178 4.10 -13.33 -3.60
C ARG A 178 3.66 -11.87 -3.55
N PHE A 179 2.38 -11.63 -3.84
CA PHE A 179 1.77 -10.29 -3.80
C PHE A 179 0.54 -10.32 -2.91
N ASN A 180 0.54 -9.50 -1.87
CA ASN A 180 -0.58 -9.38 -0.95
C ASN A 180 -0.84 -7.92 -0.59
N THR A 181 -2.05 -7.61 -0.15
CA THR A 181 -2.39 -6.30 0.38
C THR A 181 -2.81 -6.39 1.85
N VAL A 182 -2.58 -5.31 2.57
CA VAL A 182 -3.13 -5.07 3.91
C VAL A 182 -4.08 -3.89 3.80
N SER A 183 -5.32 -4.07 4.22
CA SER A 183 -6.38 -3.05 4.17
C SER A 183 -6.77 -2.59 5.58
N PRO A 184 -6.11 -1.54 6.11
CA PRO A 184 -6.46 -0.97 7.42
C PRO A 184 -7.78 -0.21 7.38
N SER A 185 -8.42 -0.10 8.55
CA SER A 185 -9.39 0.95 8.86
C SER A 185 -8.69 2.25 9.27
N SER A 186 -9.31 3.06 10.11
CA SER A 186 -8.68 4.26 10.65
C SER A 186 -7.46 3.91 11.51
N VAL A 187 -6.30 4.42 11.12
CA VAL A 187 -5.03 4.22 11.82
C VAL A 187 -4.55 5.54 12.40
N GLN A 188 -4.05 5.51 13.62
CA GLN A 188 -3.53 6.69 14.31
C GLN A 188 -2.22 7.17 13.66
N THR A 189 -2.34 8.07 12.68
CA THR A 189 -1.22 8.65 11.93
C THR A 189 -1.41 10.15 11.72
N ARG A 190 -0.39 10.84 11.19
CA ARG A 190 -0.50 12.26 10.81
C ARG A 190 -1.58 12.52 9.72
N LEU A 191 -1.97 11.50 8.95
CA LEU A 191 -2.98 11.61 7.89
C LEU A 191 -4.42 11.52 8.40
N THR A 192 -4.64 11.12 9.66
CA THR A 192 -5.97 10.88 10.23
C THR A 192 -6.93 12.08 10.12
N PRO A 193 -6.52 13.33 10.35
CA PRO A 193 -7.42 14.48 10.21
C PRO A 193 -7.97 14.63 8.78
N SER A 194 -7.13 14.50 7.76
CA SER A 194 -7.54 14.61 6.35
C SER A 194 -8.53 13.51 5.96
N PHE A 195 -8.33 12.28 6.46
CA PHE A 195 -9.30 11.20 6.24
C PHE A 195 -10.65 11.48 6.89
N LYS A 196 -10.66 12.00 8.12
CA LYS A 196 -11.90 12.37 8.81
C LYS A 196 -12.70 13.38 8.01
N GLU A 197 -12.04 14.40 7.47
CA GLU A 197 -12.72 15.43 6.67
C GLU A 197 -13.24 14.86 5.34
N ALA A 198 -12.41 14.16 4.58
CA ALA A 198 -12.79 13.62 3.27
C ALA A 198 -13.96 12.62 3.32
N PHE A 199 -14.09 11.86 4.41
CA PHE A 199 -15.13 10.85 4.60
C PHE A 199 -16.28 11.29 5.51
N LYS A 200 -16.30 12.55 5.96
CA LYS A 200 -17.30 13.08 6.88
C LYS A 200 -18.75 12.94 6.37
N SER A 201 -18.98 13.21 5.10
CA SER A 201 -20.29 13.11 4.47
C SER A 201 -20.86 11.68 4.38
N ARG A 202 -20.02 10.66 4.55
CA ARG A 202 -20.44 9.25 4.48
C ARG A 202 -20.83 8.66 5.84
N GLY A 203 -20.92 9.47 6.89
CA GLY A 203 -21.32 9.02 8.22
C GLY A 203 -20.40 7.93 8.81
N ILE A 204 -19.18 7.81 8.27
CA ILE A 204 -18.22 6.83 8.76
C ILE A 204 -17.77 7.27 10.15
N GLN A 205 -18.42 6.71 11.16
CA GLN A 205 -17.92 6.81 12.53
C GLN A 205 -16.57 6.08 12.58
N ASN A 206 -15.52 6.82 12.97
CA ASN A 206 -14.15 6.30 13.07
C ASN A 206 -13.94 5.38 14.29
N SER A 207 -14.99 5.01 14.99
CA SER A 207 -14.92 4.01 16.05
C SER A 207 -15.02 2.62 15.42
N ASP A 208 -13.96 1.87 15.58
CA ASP A 208 -14.00 0.44 15.36
C ASP A 208 -14.94 -0.24 16.37
N LEU A 209 -15.17 -1.55 16.21
CA LEU A 209 -16.04 -2.32 17.11
C LEU A 209 -15.53 -2.34 18.56
N ARG A 210 -14.30 -1.91 18.82
CA ARG A 210 -13.67 -1.84 20.13
C ARG A 210 -13.59 -0.41 20.69
N GLY A 211 -14.13 0.59 19.97
CA GLY A 211 -14.15 2.00 20.40
C GLY A 211 -12.77 2.66 20.38
N ARG A 212 -11.75 2.08 19.71
CA ARG A 212 -10.40 2.65 19.60
C ARG A 212 -9.89 2.65 18.16
N THR A 213 -8.96 3.51 17.88
CA THR A 213 -8.26 3.56 16.58
C THR A 213 -7.14 2.53 16.55
N THR A 214 -6.95 1.86 15.41
CA THR A 214 -5.84 0.94 15.17
C THR A 214 -4.51 1.70 15.21
N THR A 215 -3.49 1.09 15.79
CA THR A 215 -2.14 1.66 15.85
C THR A 215 -1.31 1.29 14.63
N PRO A 216 -0.30 2.10 14.24
CA PRO A 216 0.64 1.74 13.18
C PRO A 216 1.35 0.39 13.43
N LYS A 217 1.62 0.05 14.69
CA LYS A 217 2.25 -1.23 15.07
C LYS A 217 1.38 -2.43 14.70
N GLU A 218 0.08 -2.38 14.98
CA GLU A 218 -0.84 -3.48 14.64
C GLU A 218 -0.92 -3.73 13.13
N ILE A 219 -0.78 -2.68 12.32
CA ILE A 219 -0.70 -2.82 10.87
C ILE A 219 0.67 -3.39 10.46
N ALA A 220 1.76 -2.96 11.11
CA ALA A 220 3.09 -3.49 10.85
C ALA A 220 3.19 -4.99 11.17
N ASP A 221 2.54 -5.48 12.23
CA ASP A 221 2.48 -6.90 12.58
C ASP A 221 1.79 -7.71 11.45
N ALA A 222 0.71 -7.21 10.87
CA ALA A 222 0.02 -7.84 9.74
C ALA A 222 0.87 -7.82 8.44
N ILE A 223 1.56 -6.71 8.18
CA ILE A 223 2.49 -6.60 7.06
C ILE A 223 3.63 -7.62 7.20
N TRP A 224 4.24 -7.70 8.38
CA TRP A 224 5.30 -8.67 8.67
C TRP A 224 4.82 -10.11 8.49
N PHE A 225 3.63 -10.44 8.96
CA PHE A 225 3.02 -11.76 8.75
C PHE A 225 2.96 -12.12 7.26
N LEU A 226 2.46 -11.22 6.41
CA LEU A 226 2.34 -11.48 4.96
C LEU A 226 3.70 -11.47 4.24
N ALA A 227 4.61 -10.60 4.64
CA ALA A 227 5.92 -10.46 4.00
C ALA A 227 6.87 -11.62 4.35
N ASN A 228 6.72 -12.22 5.53
CA ASN A 228 7.60 -13.26 6.05
C ASN A 228 7.58 -14.53 5.17
N PRO A 229 8.72 -15.20 4.97
CA PRO A 229 8.79 -16.49 4.26
C PRO A 229 7.92 -17.59 4.89
N SER A 230 7.61 -17.53 6.18
CA SER A 230 6.67 -18.48 6.82
C SER A 230 5.25 -18.44 6.24
N SER A 231 4.88 -17.36 5.55
CA SER A 231 3.61 -17.19 4.86
C SER A 231 3.68 -17.59 3.36
N ALA A 232 4.56 -18.53 3.00
CA ALA A 232 4.85 -18.90 1.61
C ALA A 232 3.63 -19.32 0.78
N SER A 233 2.61 -19.89 1.41
CA SER A 233 1.36 -20.30 0.75
C SER A 233 0.31 -19.19 0.66
N ILE A 234 0.59 -17.98 1.19
CA ILE A 234 -0.34 -16.86 1.14
C ILE A 234 0.05 -15.94 -0.01
N ASN A 235 -0.76 -15.93 -1.06
CA ASN A 235 -0.53 -15.14 -2.26
C ASN A 235 -1.87 -14.65 -2.84
N GLY A 236 -1.98 -13.38 -3.18
CA GLY A 236 -3.18 -12.79 -3.77
C GLY A 236 -4.28 -12.43 -2.76
N ILE A 237 -3.99 -12.31 -1.47
CA ILE A 237 -4.98 -11.93 -0.47
C ILE A 237 -5.00 -10.41 -0.24
N ASP A 238 -6.18 -9.88 0.04
CA ASP A 238 -6.38 -8.59 0.71
C ASP A 238 -6.74 -8.81 2.19
N LEU A 239 -5.76 -8.68 3.07
CA LEU A 239 -5.93 -8.87 4.51
C LEU A 239 -6.53 -7.63 5.16
N LYS A 240 -7.80 -7.71 5.55
CA LYS A 240 -8.50 -6.63 6.25
C LYS A 240 -8.06 -6.57 7.71
N VAL A 241 -7.44 -5.44 8.09
CA VAL A 241 -7.00 -5.16 9.46
C VAL A 241 -7.82 -3.99 10.00
N ASP A 242 -9.10 -4.25 10.22
CA ASP A 242 -10.14 -3.24 10.44
C ASP A 242 -11.02 -3.51 11.67
N GLN A 243 -10.57 -4.41 12.55
CA GLN A 243 -11.27 -4.81 13.78
C GLN A 243 -12.70 -5.31 13.55
N GLY A 244 -12.96 -5.89 12.37
CA GLY A 244 -14.25 -6.48 12.01
C GLY A 244 -15.27 -5.51 11.41
N ILE A 245 -14.90 -4.26 11.10
CA ILE A 245 -15.80 -3.27 10.50
C ILE A 245 -16.36 -3.76 9.17
N THR A 246 -15.51 -4.30 8.29
CA THR A 246 -15.95 -4.85 6.99
C THR A 246 -16.90 -6.04 7.19
N ALA A 247 -16.56 -6.98 8.06
CA ALA A 247 -17.43 -8.13 8.35
C ALA A 247 -18.80 -7.70 8.85
N ARG A 248 -18.86 -6.75 9.78
CA ARG A 248 -20.13 -6.18 10.27
C ARG A 248 -20.97 -5.56 9.16
N ARG A 249 -20.34 -4.81 8.26
CA ARG A 249 -21.02 -4.17 7.14
C ARG A 249 -21.60 -5.20 6.19
N THR A 250 -20.81 -6.20 5.78
CA THR A 250 -21.25 -7.28 4.90
C THR A 250 -22.44 -8.02 5.48
N LEU A 251 -22.42 -8.34 6.78
CA LEU A 251 -23.54 -9.00 7.43
C LEU A 251 -24.80 -8.09 7.51
N ALA A 252 -24.64 -6.80 7.74
CA ALA A 252 -25.77 -5.87 7.76
C ALA A 252 -26.42 -5.70 6.38
N GLU A 253 -25.64 -5.78 5.30
CA GLU A 253 -26.15 -5.74 3.92
C GLU A 253 -26.87 -7.04 3.51
N LEU A 254 -26.54 -8.19 4.13
CA LEU A 254 -27.19 -9.49 3.85
C LEU A 254 -28.50 -9.71 4.63
N ILE A 255 -28.76 -8.92 5.67
CA ILE A 255 -29.97 -9.06 6.54
C ILE A 255 -31.08 -8.07 6.12
N GLN A 256 -30.79 -7.14 5.20
CA GLN A 256 -31.77 -6.25 4.58
C GLN A 256 -32.39 -6.87 3.33
#